data_9d2d99c8a3ae9345847153db1615c3f9
#
_entry.id   9d2d99c8a3ae9345847153db1615c3f9
#
_cell.length_a   1.000
_cell.length_b   1.000
_cell.length_c   1.000
_cell.angle_alpha   90.00
_cell.angle_beta   90.00
_cell.angle_gamma   90.00
#
_symmetry.space_group_name_H-M   'P 1'
#
loop_
_entity.id
_entity.type
_entity.pdbx_description
1 polymer ?
#
loop_
_entity_poly.entity_id
_entity_poly.type
_entity_poly.pdbx_seq_one_letter_code
_entity_poly.pdbx_strand_id
1 'polypeptide(L)' 'MIKKVIKLTTTAEMIENDINEFINNSDIDQPILEDNERVIGYTVIEDVETWYVLVNIGEK' A
#
# COMPACT_ATOMS: atom_id res chain seq x y z
N MET A 1 16.01 -0.76 3.55
CA MET A 1 16.15 0.12 2.37
C MET A 1 14.88 0.04 1.51
N ILE A 2 14.40 1.18 1.06
CA ILE A 2 13.22 1.21 0.19
C ILE A 2 13.62 0.74 -1.21
N LYS A 3 12.93 -0.28 -1.71
CA LYS A 3 13.12 -0.82 -3.05
C LYS A 3 12.28 -0.06 -4.07
N LYS A 4 11.05 0.25 -3.71
CA LYS A 4 10.14 1.01 -4.56
C LYS A 4 9.01 1.62 -3.74
N VAL A 5 8.29 2.56 -4.32
CA VAL A 5 7.13 3.20 -3.71
C VAL A 5 5.93 2.95 -4.61
N ILE A 6 4.83 2.52 -4.03
CA ILE A 6 3.57 2.30 -4.74
C ILE A 6 2.55 3.30 -4.22
N LYS A 7 1.85 3.97 -5.12
CA LYS A 7 0.80 4.91 -4.78
C LYS A 7 -0.55 4.22 -4.85
N LEU A 8 -1.29 4.26 -3.74
CA LEU A 8 -2.68 3.82 -3.69
C LEU A 8 -3.58 5.03 -3.67
N THR A 9 -4.68 4.96 -4.41
CA THR A 9 -5.73 5.97 -4.37
C THR A 9 -6.90 5.39 -3.61
N THR A 10 -7.37 6.10 -2.57
CA THR A 10 -8.41 5.59 -1.69
C THR A 10 -9.30 6.71 -1.17
N THR A 11 -10.16 6.42 -0.23
CA THR A 11 -11.03 7.38 0.45
C THR A 11 -10.87 7.22 1.95
N ALA A 12 -11.38 8.20 2.72
CA ALA A 12 -11.34 8.14 4.18
C ALA A 12 -12.03 6.89 4.74
N GLU A 13 -13.05 6.39 4.05
CA GLU A 13 -13.81 5.20 4.49
C GLU A 13 -13.08 3.90 4.17
N MET A 14 -12.33 3.88 3.08
CA MET A 14 -11.73 2.66 2.55
C MET A 14 -10.25 2.50 2.90
N ILE A 15 -9.63 3.54 3.43
CA ILE A 15 -8.17 3.57 3.59
C ILE A 15 -7.64 2.45 4.47
N GLU A 16 -8.30 2.17 5.59
CA GLU A 16 -7.86 1.12 6.51
C GLU A 16 -7.90 -0.25 5.82
N ASN A 17 -9.00 -0.53 5.14
CA ASN A 17 -9.16 -1.79 4.43
C ASN A 17 -8.15 -1.94 3.31
N ASP A 18 -7.95 -0.88 2.53
CA ASP A 18 -7.01 -0.91 1.41
C ASP A 18 -5.57 -1.12 1.86
N ILE A 19 -5.16 -0.46 2.93
CA ILE A 19 -3.82 -0.64 3.50
C ILE A 19 -3.65 -2.06 4.03
N ASN A 20 -4.64 -2.58 4.75
CA ASN A 20 -4.56 -3.91 5.31
C ASN A 20 -4.51 -4.99 4.23
N GLU A 21 -5.28 -4.85 3.17
CA GLU A 21 -5.21 -5.76 2.03
C GLU A 21 -3.85 -5.73 1.38
N PHE A 22 -3.27 -4.55 1.24
CA PHE A 22 -1.96 -4.39 0.64
C PHE A 22 -0.87 -5.04 1.50
N ILE A 23 -0.88 -4.79 2.80
CA ILE A 23 0.11 -5.36 3.73
C ILE A 23 0.03 -6.88 3.75
N ASN A 24 -1.18 -7.43 3.75
CA ASN A 24 -1.40 -8.87 3.80
C ASN A 24 -1.25 -9.54 2.44
N ASN A 25 -1.12 -8.75 1.37
CA ASN A 25 -1.00 -9.26 0.00
C ASN A 25 -2.14 -10.23 -0.33
N SER A 26 -3.37 -9.85 0.05
CA SER A 26 -4.50 -10.77 0.07
C SER A 26 -5.15 -11.02 -1.28
N ASP A 27 -4.76 -10.33 -2.33
CA ASP A 27 -5.24 -10.61 -3.67
C ASP A 27 -4.53 -11.84 -4.23
N ILE A 28 -5.22 -12.97 -4.19
CA ILE A 28 -4.67 -14.26 -4.60
C ILE A 28 -4.45 -14.33 -6.11
N ASP A 29 -5.34 -13.71 -6.88
CA ASP A 29 -5.27 -13.76 -8.35
C ASP A 29 -4.19 -12.84 -8.90
N GLN A 30 -3.96 -11.72 -8.23
CA GLN A 30 -2.96 -10.72 -8.62
C GLN A 30 -2.20 -10.26 -7.40
N PRO A 31 -1.23 -11.04 -6.92
CA PRO A 31 -0.47 -10.64 -5.74
C PRO A 31 0.23 -9.30 -5.97
N ILE A 32 0.02 -8.37 -5.03
CA ILE A 32 0.54 -7.01 -5.13
C ILE A 32 2.05 -6.99 -4.90
N LEU A 33 2.52 -7.84 -3.99
CA LEU A 33 3.94 -7.92 -3.64
C LEU A 33 4.53 -9.24 -4.10
N GLU A 34 5.79 -9.20 -4.48
CA GLU A 34 6.56 -10.42 -4.75
C GLU A 34 6.95 -11.11 -3.46
N ASP A 35 7.35 -12.38 -3.54
CA ASP A 35 7.67 -13.19 -2.37
C ASP A 35 8.76 -12.60 -1.49
N ASN A 36 9.70 -11.88 -2.08
CA ASN A 36 10.81 -11.25 -1.36
C ASN A 36 10.55 -9.80 -0.96
N GLU A 37 9.31 -9.33 -1.13
CA GLU A 37 8.95 -7.95 -0.83
C GLU A 37 8.06 -7.86 0.40
N ARG A 38 8.15 -6.73 1.10
CA ARG A 38 7.26 -6.42 2.21
C ARG A 38 7.03 -4.92 2.30
N VAL A 39 5.94 -4.54 2.93
CA VAL A 39 5.67 -3.15 3.27
C VAL A 39 6.53 -2.77 4.47
N ILE A 40 7.33 -1.74 4.34
CA ILE A 40 8.18 -1.24 5.42
C ILE A 40 7.70 0.08 6.00
N GLY A 41 6.72 0.70 5.38
CA GLY A 41 6.11 1.92 5.88
C GLY A 41 5.17 2.52 4.86
N TYR A 42 4.43 3.54 5.28
CA TYR A 42 3.53 4.25 4.37
C TYR A 42 3.35 5.68 4.85
N THR A 43 2.95 6.56 3.92
CA THR A 43 2.61 7.95 4.19
C THR A 43 1.25 8.24 3.57
N VAL A 44 0.37 8.88 4.34
CA VAL A 44 -0.97 9.25 3.86
C VAL A 44 -0.97 10.73 3.48
N ILE A 45 -1.48 11.01 2.28
CA ILE A 45 -1.66 12.37 1.78
C ILE A 45 -3.15 12.60 1.58
N GLU A 46 -3.71 13.56 2.31
CA GLU A 46 -5.10 13.97 2.18
C GLU A 46 -5.23 15.07 1.14
N ASP A 47 -6.07 14.84 0.14
CA ASP A 47 -6.50 15.88 -0.78
C ASP A 47 -8.03 16.06 -0.62
N VAL A 48 -8.61 17.05 -1.28
CA VAL A 48 -10.00 17.49 -1.02
C VAL A 48 -11.03 16.36 -1.04
N GLU A 49 -10.95 15.46 -1.99
CA GLU A 49 -11.91 14.35 -2.11
C GLU A 49 -11.23 12.98 -2.18
N THR A 50 -9.93 12.97 -2.36
CA THR A 50 -9.19 11.73 -2.61
C THR A 50 -8.01 11.64 -1.64
N TRP A 51 -7.83 10.47 -1.09
CA TRP A 51 -6.68 10.20 -0.23
C TRP A 51 -5.70 9.34 -1.00
N TYR A 52 -4.44 9.65 -0.87
CA TYR A 52 -3.34 8.89 -1.48
C TYR A 52 -2.49 8.28 -0.39
N VAL A 53 -2.07 7.05 -0.61
CA VAL A 53 -1.12 6.38 0.27
C VAL A 53 0.11 6.03 -0.53
N LEU A 54 1.25 6.54 -0.09
CA LEU A 54 2.54 6.17 -0.66
C LEU A 54 3.10 5.04 0.19
N VAL A 55 3.13 3.84 -0.37
CA VAL A 55 3.55 2.65 0.34
C VAL A 55 4.99 2.34 -0.01
N ASN A 56 5.83 2.27 1.00
CA ASN A 56 7.25 1.97 0.85
C ASN A 56 7.46 0.47 0.91
N ILE A 57 8.03 -0.07 -0.15
CA ILE A 57 8.29 -1.51 -0.28
C ILE A 57 9.78 -1.77 -0.13
N GLY A 58 10.10 -2.71 0.71
CA GLY A 58 11.47 -3.17 0.89
C GLY A 58 11.57 -4.67 0.70
N GLU A 59 12.78 -5.19 0.83
CA GLU A 59 13.02 -6.62 0.75
C GLU A 59 12.81 -7.28 2.11
N LYS A 60 12.37 -8.51 2.09
CA LYS A 60 12.28 -9.31 3.31
C LYS A 60 13.65 -9.62 3.88
#